data_b4a04fd642456ccd3da3102e28aa1610
#
_entry.id   b4a04fd642456ccd3da3102e28aa1610
#
_cell.length_a   1.000
_cell.length_b   1.000
_cell.length_c   1.000
_cell.angle_alpha   90.00
_cell.angle_beta   90.00
_cell.angle_gamma   90.00
#
_symmetry.space_group_name_H-M   'P 1'
#
loop_
_entity.id
_entity.type
_entity.pdbx_description
1 polymer ?
#
loop_
_entity_poly.entity_id
_entity_poly.type
_entity_poly.pdbx_seq_one_letter_code
_entity_poly.pdbx_strand_id
1 'polypeptide(L)'
;KEFLLPLLKRNLKTVDDPFDVAKVFKSVRRNYFARSAIETAIFDAYAKSVHKPLYQLLGGNKDRIEGGISIGIKKTPKELIDTIKSYQKNGYRRIKVKIKPGFDLEYIKAVRNEFPEIELQVDANSAYTLDDIDLFEKLDNYDLALIEQPLGCEDIIDHAALQKKLKTPICLDESIDSLDDARQAIDIGALKIINIKVSRVGGLANAKAIHDYAKEHGVGVWCGSMLESGIGQAHNLAIASLENYRYSNDIMSSTCYLSDDIIKPQIEIGKDSFITIPEREGIGYDID
;
A
#
# COMPACT_ATOMS: atom_id res chain seq x y z
N LYS A 1 6.72 12.70 20.29
CA LYS A 1 8.01 12.76 21.00
C LYS A 1 7.81 12.65 22.52
N GLU A 2 6.90 13.39 23.11
CA GLU A 2 6.73 13.50 24.57
C GLU A 2 6.20 12.25 25.26
N PHE A 3 5.55 11.35 24.55
CA PHE A 3 4.98 10.11 25.08
C PHE A 3 5.67 8.84 24.58
N LEU A 4 5.72 8.63 23.27
CA LEU A 4 6.20 7.36 22.70
C LEU A 4 7.70 7.15 22.92
N LEU A 5 8.54 8.18 22.76
CA LEU A 5 9.98 8.04 23.00
C LEU A 5 10.32 7.79 24.49
N PRO A 6 9.74 8.47 25.49
CA PRO A 6 9.91 8.10 26.88
C PRO A 6 9.41 6.70 27.22
N LEU A 7 8.28 6.27 26.63
CA LEU A 7 7.77 4.91 26.81
C LEU A 7 8.78 3.88 26.30
N LEU A 8 9.30 4.09 25.09
CA LEU A 8 10.29 3.21 24.48
C LEU A 8 11.57 3.14 25.35
N LYS A 9 12.15 4.28 25.73
CA LYS A 9 13.37 4.36 26.54
C LYS A 9 13.24 3.68 27.92
N ARG A 10 12.04 3.65 28.48
CA ARG A 10 11.80 2.96 29.77
C ARG A 10 11.75 1.45 29.61
N ASN A 11 11.22 0.94 28.50
CA ASN A 11 10.94 -0.46 28.31
C ASN A 11 11.98 -1.19 27.43
N LEU A 12 12.76 -0.46 26.64
CA LEU A 12 13.77 -1.01 25.74
C LEU A 12 15.08 -0.24 25.93
N LYS A 13 16.09 -0.89 26.53
CA LYS A 13 17.42 -0.31 26.78
C LYS A 13 18.38 -0.57 25.63
N THR A 14 18.29 -1.74 25.03
CA THR A 14 19.00 -2.20 23.84
C THR A 14 17.99 -2.71 22.82
N VAL A 15 18.36 -2.75 21.57
CA VAL A 15 17.56 -3.32 20.48
C VAL A 15 18.32 -4.53 19.96
N ASP A 16 18.01 -5.70 20.50
CA ASP A 16 18.59 -6.98 20.06
C ASP A 16 17.77 -7.57 18.91
N ASP A 17 16.48 -7.22 18.84
CA ASP A 17 15.56 -7.52 17.74
C ASP A 17 14.66 -6.31 17.50
N PRO A 18 14.65 -5.70 16.29
CA PRO A 18 13.82 -4.52 16.01
C PRO A 18 12.31 -4.78 16.10
N PHE A 19 11.87 -6.05 15.98
CA PHE A 19 10.47 -6.45 16.19
C PHE A 19 9.99 -6.25 17.63
N ASP A 20 10.89 -6.13 18.60
CA ASP A 20 10.51 -5.87 20.00
C ASP A 20 9.92 -4.47 20.21
N VAL A 21 10.22 -3.52 19.33
CA VAL A 21 9.64 -2.17 19.36
C VAL A 21 8.11 -2.22 19.28
N ALA A 22 7.57 -3.05 18.40
CA ALA A 22 6.12 -3.25 18.26
C ALA A 22 5.49 -3.81 19.56
N LYS A 23 6.21 -4.68 20.30
CA LYS A 23 5.75 -5.20 21.59
C LYS A 23 5.62 -4.09 22.65
N VAL A 24 6.57 -3.15 22.69
CA VAL A 24 6.49 -1.97 23.58
C VAL A 24 5.27 -1.11 23.25
N PHE A 25 4.94 -0.95 21.99
CA PHE A 25 3.82 -0.13 21.54
C PHE A 25 2.47 -0.84 21.60
N LYS A 26 2.42 -2.13 21.96
CA LYS A 26 1.15 -2.90 22.05
C LYS A 26 0.11 -2.25 22.98
N SER A 27 0.54 -1.58 24.04
CA SER A 27 -0.34 -0.87 24.98
C SER A 27 -0.84 0.49 24.47
N VAL A 28 -0.27 1.00 23.39
CA VAL A 28 -0.63 2.30 22.82
C VAL A 28 -1.74 2.12 21.81
N ARG A 29 -2.92 2.69 22.11
CA ARG A 29 -4.04 2.66 21.18
C ARG A 29 -3.85 3.69 20.08
N ARG A 30 -4.18 3.31 18.82
CA ARG A 30 -4.06 4.17 17.64
C ARG A 30 -2.63 4.77 17.50
N ASN A 31 -2.50 6.04 17.08
CA ASN A 31 -1.22 6.72 16.86
C ASN A 31 -0.28 5.96 15.90
N TYR A 32 -0.84 5.24 14.94
CA TYR A 32 -0.12 4.34 14.06
C TYR A 32 1.02 5.04 13.30
N PHE A 33 0.78 6.21 12.72
CA PHE A 33 1.82 6.97 12.01
C PHE A 33 3.01 7.34 12.91
N ALA A 34 2.73 7.78 14.14
CA ALA A 34 3.80 8.13 15.08
C ALA A 34 4.58 6.91 15.58
N ARG A 35 3.89 5.77 15.74
CA ARG A 35 4.53 4.47 16.07
C ARG A 35 5.39 4.01 14.91
N SER A 36 4.85 4.04 13.69
CA SER A 36 5.56 3.67 12.47
C SER A 36 6.84 4.50 12.29
N ALA A 37 6.76 5.83 12.44
CA ALA A 37 7.93 6.71 12.28
C ALA A 37 9.09 6.37 13.23
N ILE A 38 8.79 5.93 14.46
CA ILE A 38 9.83 5.52 15.42
C ILE A 38 10.35 4.12 15.08
N GLU A 39 9.44 3.20 14.79
CA GLU A 39 9.78 1.82 14.51
C GLU A 39 10.62 1.68 13.25
N THR A 40 10.23 2.31 12.14
CA THR A 40 10.96 2.27 10.87
C THR A 40 12.37 2.83 11.00
N ALA A 41 12.54 3.92 11.77
CA ALA A 41 13.87 4.47 12.05
C ALA A 41 14.75 3.48 12.84
N ILE A 42 14.17 2.71 13.76
CA ILE A 42 14.90 1.69 14.53
C ILE A 42 15.24 0.50 13.63
N PHE A 43 14.33 0.06 12.75
CA PHE A 43 14.62 -1.00 11.79
C PHE A 43 15.79 -0.63 10.87
N ASP A 44 15.82 0.61 10.34
CA ASP A 44 16.94 1.10 9.52
C ASP A 44 18.26 1.13 10.30
N ALA A 45 18.26 1.71 11.51
CA ALA A 45 19.44 1.77 12.38
C ALA A 45 19.95 0.37 12.74
N TYR A 46 19.04 -0.56 13.06
CA TYR A 46 19.41 -1.94 13.37
C TYR A 46 19.99 -2.65 12.13
N ALA A 47 19.35 -2.53 10.97
CA ALA A 47 19.82 -3.14 9.73
C ALA A 47 21.23 -2.66 9.38
N LYS A 48 21.53 -1.35 9.56
CA LYS A 48 22.88 -0.78 9.42
C LYS A 48 23.86 -1.35 10.44
N SER A 49 23.45 -1.52 11.70
CA SER A 49 24.34 -2.05 12.76
C SER A 49 24.76 -3.51 12.54
N VAL A 50 23.94 -4.28 11.82
CA VAL A 50 24.23 -5.68 11.46
C VAL A 50 24.71 -5.83 10.01
N HIS A 51 25.01 -4.73 9.33
CA HIS A 51 25.50 -4.67 7.95
C HIS A 51 24.62 -5.42 6.95
N LYS A 52 23.29 -5.24 7.05
CA LYS A 52 22.31 -5.87 6.15
C LYS A 52 21.40 -4.86 5.48
N PRO A 53 21.02 -5.08 4.22
CA PRO A 53 19.89 -4.38 3.63
C PRO A 53 18.59 -4.64 4.42
N LEU A 54 17.77 -3.62 4.56
CA LEU A 54 16.50 -3.72 5.32
C LEU A 54 15.57 -4.79 4.75
N TYR A 55 15.48 -4.91 3.42
CA TYR A 55 14.63 -5.91 2.80
C TYR A 55 15.03 -7.33 3.16
N GLN A 56 16.33 -7.64 3.26
CA GLN A 56 16.81 -8.95 3.69
C GLN A 56 16.53 -9.20 5.18
N LEU A 57 16.64 -8.17 6.02
CA LEU A 57 16.29 -8.27 7.44
C LEU A 57 14.80 -8.65 7.62
N LEU A 58 13.93 -8.14 6.77
CA LEU A 58 12.50 -8.46 6.76
C LEU A 58 12.18 -9.85 6.16
N GLY A 59 13.16 -10.49 5.51
CA GLY A 59 12.98 -11.76 4.81
C GLY A 59 12.53 -11.61 3.36
N GLY A 60 12.72 -10.43 2.77
CA GLY A 60 12.45 -10.15 1.36
C GLY A 60 13.41 -10.91 0.44
N ASN A 61 12.91 -11.32 -0.72
CA ASN A 61 13.63 -12.12 -1.71
C ASN A 61 13.57 -11.55 -3.13
N LYS A 62 12.93 -10.40 -3.32
CA LYS A 62 12.89 -9.71 -4.60
C LYS A 62 13.97 -8.63 -4.65
N ASP A 63 14.60 -8.48 -5.80
CA ASP A 63 15.60 -7.44 -6.08
C ASP A 63 14.98 -6.20 -6.74
N ARG A 64 13.73 -6.33 -7.21
CA ARG A 64 12.99 -5.27 -7.89
C ARG A 64 11.49 -5.37 -7.62
N ILE A 65 10.82 -4.23 -7.56
CA ILE A 65 9.40 -4.10 -7.24
C ILE A 65 8.68 -3.40 -8.37
N GLU A 66 7.55 -3.95 -8.80
CA GLU A 66 6.70 -3.27 -9.76
C GLU A 66 5.96 -2.12 -9.08
N GLY A 67 6.16 -0.92 -9.61
CA GLY A 67 5.47 0.29 -9.21
C GLY A 67 4.23 0.54 -10.05
N GLY A 68 3.28 1.25 -9.50
CA GLY A 68 2.06 1.69 -10.20
C GLY A 68 1.72 3.11 -9.84
N ILE A 69 0.72 3.67 -10.49
CA ILE A 69 0.29 5.03 -10.26
C ILE A 69 -1.17 5.11 -9.85
N SER A 70 -1.47 6.00 -8.90
CA SER A 70 -2.82 6.37 -8.49
C SER A 70 -3.20 7.72 -9.08
N ILE A 71 -4.31 7.78 -9.81
CA ILE A 71 -4.80 9.00 -10.46
C ILE A 71 -6.04 9.48 -9.71
N GLY A 72 -5.96 10.71 -9.20
CA GLY A 72 -7.08 11.38 -8.54
C GLY A 72 -8.22 11.70 -9.51
N ILE A 73 -9.38 12.06 -8.96
CA ILE A 73 -10.58 12.44 -9.72
C ILE A 73 -10.24 13.53 -10.75
N LYS A 74 -10.65 13.31 -11.98
CA LYS A 74 -10.53 14.27 -13.08
C LYS A 74 -11.88 14.88 -13.42
N LYS A 75 -11.88 16.08 -14.01
CA LYS A 75 -13.12 16.78 -14.35
C LYS A 75 -13.91 16.11 -15.48
N THR A 76 -13.21 15.44 -16.40
CA THR A 76 -13.79 14.76 -17.54
C THR A 76 -13.10 13.42 -17.82
N PRO A 77 -13.80 12.44 -18.45
CA PRO A 77 -13.19 11.19 -18.89
C PRO A 77 -12.02 11.43 -19.85
N LYS A 78 -12.09 12.45 -20.70
CA LYS A 78 -11.00 12.82 -21.61
C LYS A 78 -9.72 13.22 -20.85
N GLU A 79 -9.85 14.07 -19.83
CA GLU A 79 -8.71 14.47 -18.99
C GLU A 79 -8.08 13.26 -18.28
N LEU A 80 -8.90 12.30 -17.84
CA LEU A 80 -8.42 11.06 -17.25
C LEU A 80 -7.62 10.24 -18.27
N ILE A 81 -8.14 10.03 -19.46
CA ILE A 81 -7.47 9.32 -20.56
C ILE A 81 -6.13 9.97 -20.90
N ASP A 82 -6.10 11.30 -21.08
CA ASP A 82 -4.88 12.04 -21.40
C ASP A 82 -3.83 11.89 -20.26
N THR A 83 -4.28 11.88 -19.00
CA THR A 83 -3.43 11.63 -17.82
C THR A 83 -2.84 10.22 -17.85
N ILE A 84 -3.67 9.20 -18.12
CA ILE A 84 -3.22 7.80 -18.23
C ILE A 84 -2.14 7.66 -19.31
N LYS A 85 -2.38 8.24 -20.51
CA LYS A 85 -1.40 8.24 -21.61
C LYS A 85 -0.04 8.82 -21.19
N SER A 86 -0.06 9.89 -20.40
CA SER A 86 1.16 10.51 -19.89
C SER A 86 1.94 9.58 -18.96
N TYR A 87 1.25 8.91 -18.03
CA TYR A 87 1.90 7.97 -17.12
C TYR A 87 2.41 6.70 -17.83
N GLN A 88 1.67 6.18 -18.81
CA GLN A 88 2.15 5.05 -19.62
C GLN A 88 3.45 5.39 -20.38
N LYS A 89 3.58 6.60 -20.90
CA LYS A 89 4.83 7.07 -21.53
C LYS A 89 6.01 7.11 -20.55
N ASN A 90 5.74 7.29 -19.25
CA ASN A 90 6.73 7.28 -18.18
C ASN A 90 7.00 5.87 -17.63
N GLY A 91 6.40 4.82 -18.20
CA GLY A 91 6.69 3.45 -17.85
C GLY A 91 5.66 2.77 -16.96
N TYR A 92 4.67 3.50 -16.42
CA TYR A 92 3.65 2.89 -15.55
C TYR A 92 2.70 1.98 -16.32
N ARG A 93 2.56 0.73 -15.87
CA ARG A 93 1.68 -0.29 -16.46
C ARG A 93 0.38 -0.45 -15.68
N ARG A 94 0.45 -0.53 -14.37
CA ARG A 94 -0.73 -0.58 -13.51
C ARG A 94 -1.25 0.84 -13.24
N ILE A 95 -2.53 1.04 -13.51
CA ILE A 95 -3.22 2.32 -13.32
C ILE A 95 -4.35 2.12 -12.30
N LYS A 96 -4.31 2.87 -11.22
CA LYS A 96 -5.40 2.98 -10.25
C LYS A 96 -6.12 4.31 -10.45
N VAL A 97 -7.43 4.28 -10.56
CA VAL A 97 -8.27 5.47 -10.78
C VAL A 97 -9.19 5.66 -9.58
N LYS A 98 -9.17 6.85 -9.00
CA LYS A 98 -10.13 7.18 -7.94
C LYS A 98 -11.53 7.37 -8.51
N ILE A 99 -12.52 6.78 -7.83
CA ILE A 99 -13.94 6.90 -8.15
C ILE A 99 -14.72 7.46 -6.96
N LYS A 100 -15.85 8.08 -7.24
CA LYS A 100 -16.86 8.51 -6.27
C LYS A 100 -18.20 8.70 -7.00
N PRO A 101 -19.34 8.82 -6.30
CA PRO A 101 -20.63 9.07 -6.95
C PRO A 101 -20.56 10.18 -8.00
N GLY A 102 -21.00 9.85 -9.23
CA GLY A 102 -20.93 10.73 -10.41
C GLY A 102 -19.60 10.80 -11.15
N PHE A 103 -18.56 10.12 -10.65
CA PHE A 103 -17.22 10.02 -11.28
C PHE A 103 -16.75 8.55 -11.26
N ASP A 104 -17.56 7.66 -11.80
CA ASP A 104 -17.42 6.21 -11.69
C ASP A 104 -17.67 5.52 -13.05
N LEU A 105 -18.83 4.93 -13.26
CA LEU A 105 -19.12 4.04 -14.38
C LEU A 105 -18.80 4.64 -15.75
N GLU A 106 -19.16 5.90 -15.99
CA GLU A 106 -18.88 6.58 -17.26
C GLU A 106 -17.38 6.73 -17.50
N TYR A 107 -16.64 7.07 -16.44
CA TYR A 107 -15.18 7.22 -16.49
C TYR A 107 -14.48 5.88 -16.75
N ILE A 108 -14.88 4.84 -16.03
CA ILE A 108 -14.31 3.50 -16.18
C ILE A 108 -14.61 2.92 -17.56
N LYS A 109 -15.85 3.10 -18.05
CA LYS A 109 -16.24 2.74 -19.42
C LYS A 109 -15.35 3.43 -20.47
N ALA A 110 -15.13 4.74 -20.32
CA ALA A 110 -14.28 5.49 -21.24
C ALA A 110 -12.81 5.02 -21.20
N VAL A 111 -12.27 4.75 -20.01
CA VAL A 111 -10.92 4.23 -19.84
C VAL A 111 -10.79 2.85 -20.48
N ARG A 112 -11.70 1.91 -20.21
CA ARG A 112 -11.64 0.55 -20.76
C ARG A 112 -11.79 0.53 -22.29
N ASN A 113 -12.61 1.42 -22.85
CA ASN A 113 -12.76 1.54 -24.29
C ASN A 113 -11.46 2.04 -24.98
N GLU A 114 -10.74 2.97 -24.35
CA GLU A 114 -9.46 3.48 -24.88
C GLU A 114 -8.29 2.53 -24.65
N PHE A 115 -8.32 1.80 -23.52
CA PHE A 115 -7.25 0.90 -23.09
C PHE A 115 -7.82 -0.49 -22.73
N PRO A 116 -8.12 -1.34 -23.73
CA PRO A 116 -8.74 -2.66 -23.48
C PRO A 116 -7.93 -3.58 -22.57
N GLU A 117 -6.60 -3.49 -22.64
CA GLU A 117 -5.67 -4.44 -21.99
C GLU A 117 -4.96 -3.88 -20.76
N ILE A 118 -5.29 -2.63 -20.35
CA ILE A 118 -4.60 -2.04 -19.20
C ILE A 118 -5.00 -2.73 -17.89
N GLU A 119 -4.04 -2.99 -17.00
CA GLU A 119 -4.34 -3.38 -15.63
C GLU A 119 -4.97 -2.20 -14.89
N LEU A 120 -6.30 -2.22 -14.79
CA LEU A 120 -7.11 -1.14 -14.25
C LEU A 120 -7.63 -1.50 -12.85
N GLN A 121 -7.33 -0.66 -11.89
CA GLN A 121 -7.85 -0.72 -10.54
C GLN A 121 -8.71 0.53 -10.27
N VAL A 122 -9.73 0.38 -9.42
CA VAL A 122 -10.50 1.52 -8.94
C VAL A 122 -10.40 1.65 -7.43
N ASP A 123 -10.35 2.89 -6.95
CA ASP A 123 -10.28 3.21 -5.52
C ASP A 123 -11.41 4.18 -5.17
N ALA A 124 -12.31 3.73 -4.31
CA ALA A 124 -13.48 4.46 -3.90
C ALA A 124 -13.28 5.29 -2.62
N ASN A 125 -12.19 5.07 -1.87
CA ASN A 125 -11.89 5.74 -0.60
C ASN A 125 -13.14 5.89 0.29
N SER A 126 -13.88 4.81 0.50
CA SER A 126 -15.09 4.74 1.35
C SER A 126 -16.27 5.62 0.87
N ALA A 127 -16.36 5.94 -0.42
CA ALA A 127 -17.34 6.91 -0.90
C ALA A 127 -18.77 6.34 -1.11
N TYR A 128 -18.99 5.04 -0.96
CA TYR A 128 -20.24 4.36 -1.23
C TYR A 128 -20.78 3.62 -0.01
N THR A 129 -21.99 3.11 -0.15
CA THR A 129 -22.68 2.26 0.82
C THR A 129 -23.15 0.97 0.14
N LEU A 130 -23.69 0.02 0.90
CA LEU A 130 -24.25 -1.21 0.33
C LEU A 130 -25.49 -0.96 -0.56
N ASP A 131 -26.13 0.21 -0.44
CA ASP A 131 -27.23 0.61 -1.33
C ASP A 131 -26.75 0.85 -2.78
N ASP A 132 -25.43 1.05 -2.99
CA ASP A 132 -24.83 1.24 -4.31
C ASP A 132 -24.45 -0.07 -5.01
N ILE A 133 -24.94 -1.22 -4.54
CA ILE A 133 -24.56 -2.55 -5.05
C ILE A 133 -24.77 -2.69 -6.56
N ASP A 134 -25.86 -2.11 -7.11
CA ASP A 134 -26.17 -2.13 -8.53
C ASP A 134 -25.10 -1.42 -9.39
N LEU A 135 -24.43 -0.42 -8.83
CA LEU A 135 -23.30 0.24 -9.48
C LEU A 135 -22.10 -0.71 -9.54
N PHE A 136 -21.79 -1.37 -8.42
CA PHE A 136 -20.66 -2.29 -8.35
C PHE A 136 -20.87 -3.52 -9.24
N GLU A 137 -22.08 -4.05 -9.34
CA GLU A 137 -22.42 -5.13 -10.30
C GLU A 137 -22.24 -4.68 -11.77
N LYS A 138 -22.45 -3.40 -12.08
CA LYS A 138 -22.11 -2.85 -13.41
C LYS A 138 -20.61 -2.69 -13.60
N LEU A 139 -19.88 -2.20 -12.60
CA LEU A 139 -18.42 -2.06 -12.63
C LEU A 139 -17.72 -3.43 -12.79
N ASP A 140 -18.30 -4.49 -12.24
CA ASP A 140 -17.82 -5.88 -12.34
C ASP A 140 -17.69 -6.40 -13.79
N ASN A 141 -18.29 -5.71 -14.76
CA ASN A 141 -18.21 -6.06 -16.19
C ASN A 141 -17.03 -5.38 -16.92
N TYR A 142 -16.22 -4.57 -16.24
CA TYR A 142 -15.12 -3.81 -16.88
C TYR A 142 -13.74 -4.43 -16.65
N ASP A 143 -13.65 -5.71 -16.28
CA ASP A 143 -12.38 -6.42 -16.10
C ASP A 143 -11.41 -5.64 -15.20
N LEU A 144 -11.90 -5.22 -14.04
CA LEU A 144 -11.10 -4.53 -13.03
C LEU A 144 -10.23 -5.55 -12.28
N ALA A 145 -8.96 -5.21 -12.07
CA ALA A 145 -8.05 -6.04 -11.27
C ALA A 145 -8.48 -6.08 -9.79
N LEU A 146 -9.04 -4.98 -9.29
CA LEU A 146 -9.63 -4.88 -7.96
C LEU A 146 -10.51 -3.63 -7.82
N ILE A 147 -11.39 -3.65 -6.80
CA ILE A 147 -12.12 -2.49 -6.29
C ILE A 147 -11.60 -2.23 -4.87
N GLU A 148 -10.94 -1.10 -4.66
CA GLU A 148 -10.35 -0.72 -3.37
C GLU A 148 -11.35 0.09 -2.55
N GLN A 149 -11.50 -0.30 -1.28
CA GLN A 149 -12.28 0.33 -0.22
C GLN A 149 -13.61 0.94 -0.71
N PRO A 150 -14.53 0.12 -1.23
CA PRO A 150 -15.81 0.62 -1.74
C PRO A 150 -16.69 1.25 -0.67
N LEU A 151 -16.76 0.64 0.52
CA LEU A 151 -17.67 1.04 1.59
C LEU A 151 -16.93 1.72 2.76
N GLY A 152 -17.66 2.03 3.83
CA GLY A 152 -17.13 2.75 4.99
C GLY A 152 -15.81 2.20 5.56
N CYS A 153 -14.95 3.07 6.06
CA CYS A 153 -13.60 2.72 6.51
C CYS A 153 -13.57 1.83 7.76
N GLU A 154 -14.61 1.84 8.58
CA GLU A 154 -14.72 0.98 9.78
C GLU A 154 -15.59 -0.26 9.51
N ASP A 155 -16.10 -0.42 8.28
CA ASP A 155 -16.98 -1.51 7.91
C ASP A 155 -16.20 -2.69 7.31
N ILE A 156 -16.42 -3.87 7.84
CA ILE A 156 -15.92 -5.15 7.31
C ILE A 156 -17.10 -6.05 6.92
N ILE A 157 -18.25 -5.89 7.57
CA ILE A 157 -19.40 -6.78 7.44
C ILE A 157 -20.07 -6.59 6.08
N ASP A 158 -20.39 -5.37 5.71
CA ASP A 158 -21.03 -5.08 4.44
C ASP A 158 -20.09 -5.32 3.25
N HIS A 159 -18.76 -5.12 3.43
CA HIS A 159 -17.78 -5.56 2.45
C HIS A 159 -17.86 -7.06 2.18
N ALA A 160 -18.09 -7.90 3.22
CA ALA A 160 -18.28 -9.34 3.02
C ALA A 160 -19.57 -9.65 2.24
N ALA A 161 -20.64 -8.87 2.45
CA ALA A 161 -21.87 -9.00 1.70
C ALA A 161 -21.68 -8.60 0.24
N LEU A 162 -20.95 -7.50 -0.01
CA LEU A 162 -20.64 -7.00 -1.35
C LEU A 162 -19.73 -7.98 -2.11
N GLN A 163 -18.64 -8.48 -1.49
CA GLN A 163 -17.70 -9.42 -2.15
C GLN A 163 -18.41 -10.70 -2.63
N LYS A 164 -19.43 -11.17 -1.93
CA LYS A 164 -20.21 -12.35 -2.35
C LYS A 164 -20.99 -12.14 -3.65
N LYS A 165 -21.23 -10.89 -4.03
CA LYS A 165 -21.97 -10.51 -5.24
C LYS A 165 -21.06 -10.24 -6.44
N LEU A 166 -19.79 -9.91 -6.18
CA LEU A 166 -18.85 -9.47 -7.20
C LEU A 166 -17.83 -10.58 -7.55
N LYS A 167 -17.48 -10.66 -8.85
CA LYS A 167 -16.34 -11.45 -9.33
C LYS A 167 -15.04 -10.69 -9.09
N THR A 168 -15.06 -9.37 -9.32
CA THR A 168 -13.91 -8.49 -9.07
C THR A 168 -13.49 -8.56 -7.60
N PRO A 169 -12.21 -8.79 -7.30
CA PRO A 169 -11.72 -8.78 -5.94
C PRO A 169 -11.94 -7.43 -5.25
N ILE A 170 -12.51 -7.45 -4.04
CA ILE A 170 -12.46 -6.29 -3.14
C ILE A 170 -11.10 -6.28 -2.46
N CYS A 171 -10.48 -5.11 -2.47
CA CYS A 171 -9.27 -4.79 -1.74
C CYS A 171 -9.62 -3.87 -0.57
N LEU A 172 -9.27 -4.24 0.67
CA LEU A 172 -9.45 -3.34 1.80
C LEU A 172 -8.16 -2.55 2.07
N ASP A 173 -8.33 -1.25 2.27
CA ASP A 173 -7.33 -0.25 2.59
C ASP A 173 -7.61 0.32 4.00
N GLU A 174 -8.46 1.32 4.11
CA GLU A 174 -8.74 2.05 5.34
C GLU A 174 -9.32 1.18 6.45
N SER A 175 -9.98 0.07 6.13
CA SER A 175 -10.53 -0.87 7.12
C SER A 175 -9.46 -1.77 7.78
N ILE A 176 -8.20 -1.75 7.34
CA ILE A 176 -7.13 -2.62 7.84
C ILE A 176 -6.05 -1.79 8.52
N ASP A 177 -6.22 -1.52 9.80
CA ASP A 177 -5.27 -0.80 10.66
C ASP A 177 -4.39 -1.76 11.50
N SER A 178 -4.77 -3.04 11.61
CA SER A 178 -4.10 -4.02 12.46
C SER A 178 -4.20 -5.44 11.91
N LEU A 179 -3.41 -6.35 12.50
CA LEU A 179 -3.51 -7.79 12.23
C LEU A 179 -4.90 -8.33 12.59
N ASP A 180 -5.52 -7.82 13.65
CA ASP A 180 -6.85 -8.28 14.06
C ASP A 180 -7.92 -7.90 13.04
N ASP A 181 -7.85 -6.71 12.45
CA ASP A 181 -8.75 -6.29 11.37
C ASP A 181 -8.55 -7.18 10.14
N ALA A 182 -7.30 -7.41 9.73
CA ALA A 182 -6.99 -8.29 8.60
C ALA A 182 -7.53 -9.71 8.82
N ARG A 183 -7.34 -10.27 10.03
CA ARG A 183 -7.86 -11.58 10.39
C ARG A 183 -9.38 -11.64 10.29
N GLN A 184 -10.08 -10.69 10.91
CA GLN A 184 -11.54 -10.64 10.87
C GLN A 184 -12.07 -10.52 9.44
N ALA A 185 -11.47 -9.64 8.62
CA ALA A 185 -11.87 -9.45 7.23
C ALA A 185 -11.67 -10.71 6.37
N ILE A 186 -10.55 -11.42 6.57
CA ILE A 186 -10.27 -12.69 5.90
C ILE A 186 -11.27 -13.77 6.33
N ASP A 187 -11.47 -13.94 7.65
CA ASP A 187 -12.31 -14.98 8.21
C ASP A 187 -13.76 -14.92 7.71
N ILE A 188 -14.31 -13.73 7.52
CA ILE A 188 -15.69 -13.56 7.01
C ILE A 188 -15.77 -13.40 5.48
N GLY A 189 -14.63 -13.37 4.77
CA GLY A 189 -14.57 -13.23 3.32
C GLY A 189 -14.91 -11.84 2.80
N ALA A 190 -14.55 -10.80 3.56
CA ALA A 190 -14.80 -9.40 3.21
C ALA A 190 -13.92 -8.88 2.06
N LEU A 191 -12.82 -9.60 1.77
CA LEU A 191 -11.81 -9.20 0.81
C LEU A 191 -11.18 -10.40 0.11
N LYS A 192 -10.47 -10.10 -0.96
CA LYS A 192 -9.54 -11.02 -1.64
C LYS A 192 -8.12 -10.49 -1.68
N ILE A 193 -7.95 -9.19 -1.43
CA ILE A 193 -6.68 -8.47 -1.49
C ILE A 193 -6.61 -7.49 -0.33
N ILE A 194 -5.41 -7.28 0.23
CA ILE A 194 -5.17 -6.25 1.24
C ILE A 194 -4.17 -5.22 0.71
N ASN A 195 -4.52 -3.95 0.84
CA ASN A 195 -3.59 -2.84 0.71
C ASN A 195 -2.90 -2.58 2.06
N ILE A 196 -1.61 -2.92 2.18
CA ILE A 196 -0.83 -2.68 3.39
C ILE A 196 -0.09 -1.34 3.24
N LYS A 197 -0.41 -0.39 4.12
CA LYS A 197 0.34 0.87 4.24
C LYS A 197 1.11 0.87 5.55
N VAL A 198 2.43 0.81 5.48
CA VAL A 198 3.32 0.66 6.66
C VAL A 198 3.00 1.68 7.75
N SER A 199 2.80 2.93 7.36
CA SER A 199 2.49 4.01 8.31
C SER A 199 1.11 3.86 8.96
N ARG A 200 0.09 3.44 8.20
CA ARG A 200 -1.28 3.24 8.71
C ARG A 200 -1.34 2.07 9.68
N VAL A 201 -0.69 0.96 9.39
CA VAL A 201 -0.71 -0.22 10.28
C VAL A 201 0.26 -0.13 11.46
N GLY A 202 1.01 0.98 11.59
CA GLY A 202 1.83 1.29 12.75
C GLY A 202 3.26 0.76 12.71
N GLY A 203 3.77 0.35 11.54
CA GLY A 203 5.16 -0.01 11.31
C GLY A 203 5.37 -1.31 10.55
N LEU A 204 6.64 -1.65 10.33
CA LEU A 204 7.07 -2.82 9.55
C LEU A 204 6.72 -4.14 10.21
N ALA A 205 6.77 -4.23 11.55
CA ALA A 205 6.43 -5.44 12.27
C ALA A 205 4.95 -5.84 12.07
N ASN A 206 4.02 -4.88 12.19
CA ASN A 206 2.61 -5.11 11.91
C ASN A 206 2.36 -5.38 10.43
N ALA A 207 3.00 -4.62 9.52
CA ALA A 207 2.88 -4.83 8.09
C ALA A 207 3.30 -6.26 7.70
N LYS A 208 4.43 -6.75 8.27
CA LYS A 208 4.89 -8.12 8.08
C LYS A 208 3.92 -9.16 8.67
N ALA A 209 3.40 -8.92 9.85
CA ALA A 209 2.44 -9.84 10.48
C ALA A 209 1.14 -9.97 9.65
N ILE A 210 0.62 -8.86 9.09
CA ILE A 210 -0.53 -8.86 8.17
C ILE A 210 -0.17 -9.63 6.88
N HIS A 211 1.00 -9.36 6.30
CA HIS A 211 1.49 -10.07 5.11
C HIS A 211 1.56 -11.58 5.34
N ASP A 212 2.18 -12.02 6.46
CA ASP A 212 2.38 -13.43 6.76
C ASP A 212 1.02 -14.14 6.96
N TYR A 213 0.12 -13.53 7.72
CA TYR A 213 -1.23 -14.06 7.92
C TYR A 213 -2.03 -14.15 6.61
N ALA A 214 -2.01 -13.10 5.80
CA ALA A 214 -2.66 -13.08 4.50
C ALA A 214 -2.10 -14.19 3.57
N LYS A 215 -0.77 -14.38 3.57
CA LYS A 215 -0.09 -15.45 2.81
C LYS A 215 -0.59 -16.84 3.22
N GLU A 216 -0.67 -17.12 4.51
CA GLU A 216 -1.16 -18.40 5.06
C GLU A 216 -2.61 -18.70 4.64
N HIS A 217 -3.41 -17.66 4.42
CA HIS A 217 -4.82 -17.78 4.02
C HIS A 217 -5.06 -17.57 2.51
N GLY A 218 -4.00 -17.51 1.71
CA GLY A 218 -4.10 -17.38 0.25
C GLY A 218 -4.53 -16.00 -0.26
N VAL A 219 -4.61 -15.00 0.62
CA VAL A 219 -4.96 -13.62 0.30
C VAL A 219 -3.69 -12.88 -0.15
N GLY A 220 -3.71 -12.31 -1.36
CA GLY A 220 -2.61 -11.51 -1.85
C GLY A 220 -2.57 -10.11 -1.24
N VAL A 221 -1.38 -9.50 -1.19
CA VAL A 221 -1.21 -8.15 -0.67
C VAL A 221 -0.42 -7.28 -1.64
N TRP A 222 -0.54 -5.96 -1.49
CA TRP A 222 0.29 -4.96 -2.15
C TRP A 222 0.57 -3.79 -1.20
N CYS A 223 1.60 -3.01 -1.50
CA CYS A 223 2.03 -1.90 -0.67
C CYS A 223 1.44 -0.59 -1.20
N GLY A 224 0.53 0.00 -0.43
CA GLY A 224 0.04 1.34 -0.67
C GLY A 224 0.99 2.42 -0.15
N SER A 225 0.71 3.66 -0.52
CA SER A 225 1.46 4.85 -0.10
C SER A 225 0.55 5.85 0.61
N MET A 226 1.17 6.60 1.53
CA MET A 226 0.59 7.78 2.18
C MET A 226 1.29 9.07 1.71
N LEU A 227 1.85 9.07 0.48
CA LEU A 227 2.62 10.17 -0.10
C LEU A 227 3.92 10.45 0.69
N GLU A 228 4.60 9.39 1.10
CA GLU A 228 5.84 9.47 1.86
C GLU A 228 6.95 10.13 1.04
N SER A 229 7.89 10.78 1.75
CA SER A 229 9.21 11.11 1.21
C SER A 229 10.00 9.85 0.86
N GLY A 230 11.12 9.99 0.17
CA GLY A 230 11.97 8.87 -0.21
C GLY A 230 12.37 7.95 0.94
N ILE A 231 12.51 8.47 2.18
CA ILE A 231 12.76 7.64 3.36
C ILE A 231 11.60 6.65 3.57
N GLY A 232 10.35 7.12 3.55
CA GLY A 232 9.19 6.27 3.70
C GLY A 232 9.01 5.32 2.51
N GLN A 233 9.23 5.81 1.29
CA GLN A 233 9.20 4.99 0.08
C GLN A 233 10.26 3.86 0.11
N ALA A 234 11.45 4.11 0.64
CA ALA A 234 12.49 3.10 0.80
C ALA A 234 12.07 1.98 1.78
N HIS A 235 11.35 2.31 2.86
CA HIS A 235 10.75 1.30 3.73
C HIS A 235 9.64 0.51 3.02
N ASN A 236 8.83 1.18 2.19
CA ASN A 236 7.82 0.53 1.37
C ASN A 236 8.45 -0.43 0.33
N LEU A 237 9.55 -0.04 -0.30
CA LEU A 237 10.33 -0.93 -1.18
C LEU A 237 10.81 -2.18 -0.43
N ALA A 238 11.35 -1.98 0.79
CA ALA A 238 11.86 -3.09 1.58
C ALA A 238 10.78 -4.10 1.96
N ILE A 239 9.59 -3.65 2.40
CA ILE A 239 8.51 -4.56 2.78
C ILE A 239 7.87 -5.20 1.55
N ALA A 240 7.74 -4.49 0.43
CA ALA A 240 7.16 -5.00 -0.81
C ALA A 240 8.02 -6.11 -1.46
N SER A 241 9.26 -6.31 -1.00
CA SER A 241 10.13 -7.42 -1.44
C SER A 241 9.71 -8.79 -0.90
N LEU A 242 8.82 -8.85 0.08
CA LEU A 242 8.28 -10.10 0.59
C LEU A 242 7.43 -10.81 -0.47
N GLU A 243 7.42 -12.14 -0.41
CA GLU A 243 6.87 -13.00 -1.46
C GLU A 243 5.40 -12.72 -1.81
N ASN A 244 4.56 -12.47 -0.78
CA ASN A 244 3.11 -12.33 -0.98
C ASN A 244 2.66 -10.95 -1.47
N TYR A 245 3.56 -9.98 -1.61
CA TYR A 245 3.27 -8.74 -2.34
C TYR A 245 3.20 -9.06 -3.84
N ARG A 246 2.01 -9.50 -4.29
CA ARG A 246 1.80 -10.10 -5.62
C ARG A 246 1.33 -9.10 -6.67
N TYR A 247 0.90 -7.92 -6.25
CA TYR A 247 0.35 -6.89 -7.13
C TYR A 247 1.30 -5.71 -7.21
N SER A 248 1.17 -4.92 -8.27
CA SER A 248 1.95 -3.68 -8.43
C SER A 248 1.64 -2.71 -7.29
N ASN A 249 2.67 -2.08 -6.74
CA ASN A 249 2.60 -1.27 -5.53
C ASN A 249 2.42 0.22 -5.84
N ASP A 250 1.88 1.01 -4.91
CA ASP A 250 1.85 2.48 -5.01
C ASP A 250 3.22 3.08 -4.60
N ILE A 251 4.28 2.54 -5.17
CA ILE A 251 5.64 3.06 -5.03
C ILE A 251 6.03 3.67 -6.37
N MET A 252 6.41 4.92 -6.35
CA MET A 252 6.63 5.70 -7.57
C MET A 252 7.91 6.51 -7.49
N SER A 253 8.31 7.10 -8.61
CA SER A 253 9.46 8.00 -8.64
C SER A 253 9.29 9.16 -7.66
N SER A 254 10.34 9.52 -6.94
CA SER A 254 10.36 10.65 -6.01
C SER A 254 9.83 11.93 -6.65
N THR A 255 10.15 12.16 -7.91
CA THR A 255 9.75 13.34 -8.69
C THR A 255 8.25 13.41 -9.01
N CYS A 256 7.46 12.36 -8.73
CA CYS A 256 6.01 12.42 -8.92
C CYS A 256 5.31 13.39 -7.98
N TYR A 257 5.86 13.62 -6.79
CA TYR A 257 5.27 14.48 -5.76
C TYR A 257 6.19 15.61 -5.30
N LEU A 258 7.51 15.39 -5.36
CA LEU A 258 8.50 16.29 -4.82
C LEU A 258 9.32 16.88 -5.97
N SER A 259 9.63 18.16 -5.89
CA SER A 259 10.59 18.80 -6.81
C SER A 259 12.01 18.33 -6.51
N ASP A 260 12.31 18.01 -5.26
CA ASP A 260 13.51 17.35 -4.77
C ASP A 260 13.16 16.47 -3.58
N ASP A 261 13.90 15.37 -3.39
CA ASP A 261 13.68 14.44 -2.28
C ASP A 261 14.88 14.48 -1.34
N ILE A 262 14.63 14.12 -0.09
CA ILE A 262 15.63 14.09 1.00
C ILE A 262 16.53 12.85 0.98
N ILE A 263 16.43 11.99 -0.03
CA ILE A 263 17.29 10.82 -0.20
C ILE A 263 18.13 10.91 -1.47
N LYS A 264 19.28 10.27 -1.46
CA LYS A 264 20.17 10.12 -2.63
C LYS A 264 20.64 8.66 -2.78
N PRO A 265 20.65 8.12 -4.04
CA PRO A 265 19.97 8.68 -5.21
C PRO A 265 18.44 8.75 -5.01
N GLN A 266 17.73 9.48 -5.84
CA GLN A 266 16.27 9.47 -5.81
C GLN A 266 15.72 8.11 -6.28
N ILE A 267 14.53 7.76 -5.81
CA ILE A 267 13.82 6.57 -6.30
C ILE A 267 13.28 6.89 -7.70
N GLU A 268 13.58 6.02 -8.66
CA GLU A 268 13.14 6.15 -10.04
C GLU A 268 12.49 4.85 -10.53
N ILE A 269 11.37 4.99 -11.24
CA ILE A 269 10.74 3.87 -11.91
C ILE A 269 11.35 3.68 -13.31
N GLY A 270 11.68 2.43 -13.63
CA GLY A 270 12.13 2.08 -14.97
C GLY A 270 10.99 2.11 -16.00
N LYS A 271 11.36 2.15 -17.29
CA LYS A 271 10.39 2.06 -18.41
C LYS A 271 9.62 0.74 -18.44
N ASP A 272 10.06 -0.23 -17.69
CA ASP A 272 9.43 -1.55 -17.50
C ASP A 272 8.52 -1.61 -16.28
N SER A 273 8.23 -0.46 -15.65
CA SER A 273 7.41 -0.31 -14.44
C SER A 273 8.09 -0.80 -13.15
N PHE A 274 9.37 -1.13 -13.17
CA PHE A 274 10.07 -1.65 -11.99
C PHE A 274 11.01 -0.64 -11.36
N ILE A 275 11.15 -0.78 -10.03
CA ILE A 275 12.11 -0.05 -9.18
C ILE A 275 13.05 -1.08 -8.59
N THR A 276 14.36 -0.89 -8.76
CA THR A 276 15.38 -1.77 -8.18
C THR A 276 15.55 -1.45 -6.69
N ILE A 277 15.60 -2.48 -5.85
CA ILE A 277 15.87 -2.34 -4.42
C ILE A 277 17.38 -2.25 -4.22
N PRO A 278 17.90 -1.24 -3.48
CA PRO A 278 19.33 -1.14 -3.21
C PRO A 278 19.84 -2.31 -2.35
N GLU A 279 21.01 -2.85 -2.70
CA GLU A 279 21.70 -3.88 -1.90
C GLU A 279 22.57 -3.30 -0.76
N ARG A 280 22.43 -2.00 -0.47
CA ARG A 280 23.14 -1.30 0.59
C ARG A 280 22.47 -1.53 1.95
N GLU A 281 23.25 -1.37 3.03
CA GLU A 281 22.78 -1.48 4.42
C GLU A 281 21.60 -0.54 4.72
N GLY A 282 20.73 -0.96 5.64
CA GLY A 282 19.54 -0.20 6.03
C GLY A 282 18.56 -0.06 4.86
N ILE A 283 17.99 1.11 4.73
CA ILE A 283 17.06 1.44 3.62
C ILE A 283 17.77 1.55 2.26
N GLY A 284 19.10 1.58 2.24
CA GLY A 284 19.91 1.59 1.02
C GLY A 284 20.12 2.96 0.37
N TYR A 285 19.65 4.03 0.99
CA TYR A 285 19.75 5.41 0.51
C TYR A 285 20.48 6.29 1.51
N ASP A 286 21.19 7.29 1.01
CA ASP A 286 21.76 8.35 1.83
C ASP A 286 20.68 9.42 2.10
N ILE A 287 20.73 10.06 3.27
CA ILE A 287 19.82 11.13 3.66
C ILE A 287 20.57 12.45 3.56
N ASP A 288 20.03 13.41 2.78
CA ASP A 288 20.57 14.76 2.67
C ASP A 288 20.32 15.60 3.92
#